data_a7b45c16b673e54131fbfd5e6f1e7c32
#
_entry.id   a7b45c16b673e54131fbfd5e6f1e7c32
#
_cell.length_a   1.000
_cell.length_b   1.000
_cell.length_c   1.000
_cell.angle_alpha   90.00
_cell.angle_beta   90.00
_cell.angle_gamma   90.00
#
_symmetry.space_group_name_H-M   'P 1'
#
loop_
_entity.id
_entity.type
_entity.pdbx_description
1 polymer ?
#
loop_
_entity_poly.entity_id
_entity_poly.type
_entity_poly.pdbx_seq_one_letter_code
_entity_poly.pdbx_strand_id
1 'polypeptide(L)'
;MNEKNEVTTEQVTTVQLPDRLSVDPKSPYYNADVLARDVGIRFKGVEKTNVEKYCVSEGWVRVTAGTAKDRYGNPLTIKVHGPVEPYFRDEA
;
A
#
# COMPACT_ATOMS: atom_id res chain seq x y z
N MET A 1 -13.47 -33.92 2.94
CA MET A 1 -13.28 -33.52 3.29
C MET A 1 -13.33 -32.90 3.61
N ASN A 2 -13.08 -32.99 3.18
CA ASN A 2 -12.90 -32.36 3.42
C ASN A 2 -12.67 -31.68 3.63
N GLU A 3 -12.24 -31.57 3.66
CA GLU A 3 -11.98 -31.07 4.02
C GLU A 3 -11.97 -30.27 4.03
N LYS A 4 -11.48 -30.37 3.85
CA LYS A 4 -11.43 -29.49 3.73
C LYS A 4 -12.08 -28.41 3.99
N ASN A 5 -12.22 -27.95 3.97
CA ASN A 5 -13.01 -26.98 4.13
C ASN A 5 -12.80 -26.00 5.20
N GLU A 6 -12.50 -26.12 6.32
CA GLU A 6 -12.25 -25.22 7.39
C GLU A 6 -11.11 -24.32 7.15
N VAL A 7 -10.28 -24.72 6.32
CA VAL A 7 -9.18 -23.87 5.90
C VAL A 7 -9.67 -22.59 5.28
N THR A 8 -10.75 -22.69 4.56
CA THR A 8 -11.31 -21.54 3.89
C THR A 8 -11.77 -20.49 4.87
N THR A 9 -12.22 -20.91 6.03
CA THR A 9 -12.69 -19.97 7.03
C THR A 9 -11.59 -19.01 7.46
N GLU A 10 -10.39 -19.51 7.62
CA GLU A 10 -9.30 -18.65 8.01
C GLU A 10 -9.00 -17.62 6.95
N GLN A 11 -9.08 -18.02 5.70
CA GLN A 11 -8.79 -17.10 4.61
C GLN A 11 -9.81 -16.00 4.53
N VAL A 12 -11.03 -16.29 4.88
CA VAL A 12 -12.08 -15.28 4.81
C VAL A 12 -11.81 -14.13 5.75
N THR A 13 -11.19 -14.40 6.89
CA THR A 13 -10.92 -13.36 7.88
C THR A 13 -9.59 -12.65 7.66
N THR A 14 -8.81 -13.07 6.68
CA THR A 14 -7.49 -12.51 6.43
C THR A 14 -7.59 -11.38 5.43
N VAL A 15 -7.01 -10.23 5.78
CA VAL A 15 -6.89 -9.10 4.88
C VAL A 15 -5.49 -9.14 4.30
N GLN A 16 -5.41 -9.19 2.97
CA GLN A 16 -4.13 -9.30 2.28
C GLN A 16 -3.75 -7.96 1.68
N LEU A 17 -2.44 -7.68 1.68
CA LEU A 17 -1.94 -6.48 1.03
C LEU A 17 -2.01 -6.65 -0.49
N PRO A 18 -2.64 -5.71 -1.20
CA PRO A 18 -2.76 -5.82 -2.65
C PRO A 18 -1.45 -5.47 -3.34
N ASP A 19 -1.35 -5.88 -4.61
CA ASP A 19 -0.20 -5.53 -5.43
C ASP A 19 -0.09 -4.03 -5.66
N ARG A 20 -1.24 -3.35 -5.73
CA ARG A 20 -1.31 -1.90 -5.89
C ARG A 20 -2.24 -1.33 -4.85
N LEU A 21 -1.88 -0.16 -4.34
CA LEU A 21 -2.68 0.50 -3.31
C LEU A 21 -2.48 2.00 -3.45
N SER A 22 -3.55 2.76 -3.22
CA SER A 22 -3.51 4.21 -3.19
C SER A 22 -4.27 4.72 -1.99
N VAL A 23 -3.81 5.80 -1.38
CA VAL A 23 -4.54 6.44 -0.28
C VAL A 23 -5.60 7.39 -0.79
N ASP A 24 -5.67 7.63 -2.10
CA ASP A 24 -6.64 8.54 -2.70
C ASP A 24 -7.96 7.82 -2.91
N PRO A 25 -9.05 8.26 -2.25
CA PRO A 25 -10.35 7.59 -2.40
C PRO A 25 -10.88 7.57 -3.83
N LYS A 26 -10.36 8.42 -4.69
CA LYS A 26 -10.80 8.47 -6.09
C LYS A 26 -10.06 7.48 -6.97
N SER A 27 -9.03 6.86 -6.44
CA SER A 27 -8.23 5.92 -7.22
C SER A 27 -8.91 4.56 -7.26
N PRO A 28 -8.85 3.85 -8.41
CA PRO A 28 -9.37 2.49 -8.48
C PRO A 28 -8.59 1.53 -7.59
N TYR A 29 -7.42 1.94 -7.09
CA TYR A 29 -6.61 1.10 -6.20
C TYR A 29 -6.77 1.46 -4.75
N TYR A 30 -7.72 2.33 -4.42
CA TYR A 30 -8.04 2.66 -3.05
C TYR A 30 -8.73 1.46 -2.38
N ASN A 31 -8.28 1.12 -1.18
CA ASN A 31 -8.86 0.00 -0.43
C ASN A 31 -8.97 0.41 1.03
N ALA A 32 -10.18 0.78 1.43
CA ALA A 32 -10.40 1.30 2.78
C ALA A 32 -10.12 0.26 3.85
N ASP A 33 -10.44 -1.01 3.58
CA ASP A 33 -10.24 -2.06 4.58
C ASP A 33 -8.76 -2.27 4.87
N VAL A 34 -7.93 -2.24 3.84
CA VAL A 34 -6.49 -2.37 4.01
C VAL A 34 -5.94 -1.14 4.71
N LEU A 35 -6.38 0.05 4.30
CA LEU A 35 -5.86 1.29 4.85
C LEU A 35 -6.31 1.53 6.29
N ALA A 36 -7.38 0.87 6.72
CA ALA A 36 -7.81 0.94 8.11
C ALA A 36 -6.79 0.28 9.05
N ARG A 37 -5.93 -0.58 8.52
CA ARG A 37 -4.84 -1.14 9.26
C ARG A 37 -3.60 -0.28 9.07
N ASP A 38 -2.64 -0.45 9.95
CA ASP A 38 -1.41 0.33 9.89
C ASP A 38 -0.46 -0.29 8.87
N VAL A 39 -0.49 0.22 7.65
CA VAL A 39 0.31 -0.31 6.55
C VAL A 39 1.65 0.41 6.51
N GLY A 40 2.72 -0.37 6.51
CA GLY A 40 4.08 0.15 6.34
C GLY A 40 4.59 -0.18 4.95
N ILE A 41 5.48 0.65 4.46
CA ILE A 41 6.10 0.46 3.14
C ILE A 41 7.60 0.55 3.29
N ARG A 42 8.30 -0.52 2.92
CA ARG A 42 9.75 -0.48 2.79
C ARG A 42 10.10 -0.39 1.31
N PHE A 43 10.88 0.62 0.99
CA PHE A 43 11.33 0.84 -0.38
C PHE A 43 12.85 0.73 -0.37
N LYS A 44 13.39 -0.21 -1.15
CA LYS A 44 14.82 -0.51 -1.14
C LYS A 44 15.31 -0.82 0.27
N GLY A 45 14.48 -1.49 1.05
CA GLY A 45 14.82 -1.88 2.42
C GLY A 45 14.69 -0.79 3.46
N VAL A 46 14.23 0.40 3.08
CA VAL A 46 14.12 1.54 4.00
C VAL A 46 12.65 1.90 4.18
N GLU A 47 12.23 2.07 5.42
CA GLU A 47 10.86 2.47 5.73
C GLU A 47 10.59 3.86 5.18
N LYS A 48 9.48 4.00 4.43
CA LYS A 48 9.03 5.28 3.91
C LYS A 48 7.68 5.61 4.51
N THR A 49 7.51 6.84 4.95
CA THR A 49 6.27 7.27 5.59
C THR A 49 5.45 8.22 4.72
N ASN A 50 5.99 8.63 3.58
CA ASN A 50 5.35 9.61 2.70
C ASN A 50 4.85 8.99 1.40
N VAL A 51 4.54 7.69 1.40
CA VAL A 51 4.09 6.99 0.21
C VAL A 51 2.59 7.20 0.05
N GLU A 52 2.18 7.64 -1.14
CA GLU A 52 0.77 7.82 -1.46
C GLU A 52 0.23 6.68 -2.30
N LYS A 53 1.09 5.97 -2.99
CA LYS A 53 0.68 4.93 -3.90
C LYS A 53 1.87 4.01 -4.15
N TYR A 54 1.60 2.73 -4.33
CA TYR A 54 2.67 1.80 -4.69
C TYR A 54 2.16 0.78 -5.70
N CYS A 55 3.11 0.13 -6.36
CA CYS A 55 2.85 -1.04 -7.18
C CYS A 55 4.03 -2.00 -7.00
N VAL A 56 3.75 -3.17 -6.41
CA VAL A 56 4.80 -4.14 -6.13
C VAL A 56 5.29 -4.78 -7.41
N SER A 57 4.37 -5.21 -8.28
CA SER A 57 4.74 -5.93 -9.49
C SER A 57 5.54 -5.08 -10.46
N GLU A 58 5.25 -3.79 -10.52
CA GLU A 58 6.00 -2.89 -11.40
C GLU A 58 7.20 -2.27 -10.70
N GLY A 59 7.25 -2.37 -9.38
CA GLY A 59 8.42 -1.91 -8.62
C GLY A 59 8.53 -0.41 -8.55
N TRP A 60 7.53 0.27 -8.02
CA TRP A 60 7.61 1.72 -7.82
C TRP A 60 6.73 2.16 -6.67
N VAL A 61 7.06 3.33 -6.14
CA VAL A 61 6.21 4.04 -5.17
C VAL A 61 6.07 5.48 -5.64
N ARG A 62 4.97 6.10 -5.27
CA ARG A 62 4.77 7.53 -5.49
C ARG A 62 4.78 8.20 -4.13
N VAL A 63 5.68 9.14 -3.94
CA VAL A 63 5.89 9.76 -2.64
C VAL A 63 5.68 11.27 -2.76
N THR A 64 5.29 11.90 -1.64
CA THR A 64 5.15 13.35 -1.62
C THR A 64 6.53 14.00 -1.62
N ALA A 65 6.63 15.14 -2.32
CA ALA A 65 7.90 15.84 -2.44
C ALA A 65 7.94 16.96 -1.40
N GLY A 66 8.11 16.58 -0.16
CA GLY A 66 8.20 17.53 0.95
C GLY A 66 6.95 18.38 1.07
N THR A 67 7.10 19.69 1.12
CA THR A 67 5.97 20.61 1.23
C THR A 67 5.60 21.24 -0.10
N ALA A 68 6.21 20.81 -1.20
CA ALA A 68 5.94 21.39 -2.51
C ALA A 68 4.52 21.08 -2.95
N LYS A 69 3.87 22.04 -3.59
CA LYS A 69 2.50 21.92 -4.08
C LYS A 69 2.39 22.44 -5.48
N ASP A 70 1.41 21.92 -6.23
CA ASP A 70 1.13 22.46 -7.55
C ASP A 70 0.30 23.73 -7.41
N ARG A 71 -0.03 24.35 -8.55
CA ARG A 71 -0.77 25.63 -8.53
C ARG A 71 -2.19 25.51 -8.02
N TYR A 72 -2.70 24.28 -7.88
CA TYR A 72 -4.03 24.04 -7.34
C TYR A 72 -4.00 23.68 -5.86
N GLY A 73 -2.83 23.71 -5.24
CA GLY A 73 -2.70 23.40 -3.82
C GLY A 73 -2.54 21.93 -3.50
N ASN A 74 -2.45 21.07 -4.51
CA ASN A 74 -2.27 19.64 -4.28
C ASN A 74 -0.80 19.33 -4.03
N PRO A 75 -0.50 18.39 -3.12
CA PRO A 75 0.90 18.01 -2.90
C PRO A 75 1.51 17.48 -4.19
N LEU A 76 2.74 17.88 -4.46
CA LEU A 76 3.49 17.32 -5.56
C LEU A 76 4.03 15.95 -5.15
N THR A 77 3.96 15.01 -6.08
CA THR A 77 4.46 13.67 -5.83
C THR A 77 5.45 13.30 -6.92
N ILE A 78 6.37 12.40 -6.57
CA ILE A 78 7.32 11.87 -7.54
C ILE A 78 7.22 10.35 -7.50
N LYS A 79 7.47 9.74 -8.64
CA LYS A 79 7.46 8.30 -8.78
C LYS A 79 8.91 7.83 -8.79
N VAL A 80 9.23 6.91 -7.88
CA VAL A 80 10.58 6.35 -7.81
C VAL A 80 10.49 4.85 -7.96
N HIS A 81 11.45 4.26 -8.66
CA HIS A 81 11.45 2.85 -9.01
C HIS A 81 12.42 2.08 -8.14
N GLY A 82 12.01 0.88 -7.76
CA GLY A 82 12.82 -0.01 -6.95
C GLY A 82 11.94 -1.04 -6.27
N PRO A 83 12.54 -1.96 -5.51
CA PRO A 83 11.77 -2.98 -4.81
C PRO A 83 10.89 -2.37 -3.73
N VAL A 84 9.62 -2.82 -3.70
CA VAL A 84 8.61 -2.32 -2.79
C VAL A 84 8.15 -3.47 -1.91
N GLU A 85 8.14 -3.27 -0.61
CA GLU A 85 7.73 -4.29 0.34
C GLU A 85 6.69 -3.70 1.29
N PRO A 86 5.39 -3.87 1.00
CA PRO A 86 4.36 -3.43 1.93
C PRO A 86 4.16 -4.48 3.02
N TYR A 87 3.77 -4.03 4.20
CA TYR A 87 3.53 -4.94 5.30
C TYR A 87 2.58 -4.27 6.29
N PHE A 88 1.95 -5.08 7.14
CA PHE A 88 1.12 -4.54 8.21
C PHE A 88 2.02 -4.34 9.44
N ARG A 89 2.10 -3.11 9.92
CA ARG A 89 2.96 -2.80 11.06
C ARG A 89 2.54 -3.53 12.32
N ASP A 90 1.24 -3.77 12.48
CA ASP A 90 0.73 -4.45 13.67
C ASP A 90 1.09 -5.93 13.69
N GLU A 91 1.66 -6.45 12.60
CA GLU A 91 2.10 -7.83 12.51
C GLU A 91 3.62 -7.96 12.42
N ALA A 92 4.31 -6.85 12.40
CA ALA A 92 5.77 -6.85 12.22
C ALA A 92 6.50 -7.26 13.49
#